data_493205ea39d7b1a293d9e68ad4a13bde
#
_entry.id   493205ea39d7b1a293d9e68ad4a13bde
#
_cell.length_a   1.000
_cell.length_b   1.000
_cell.length_c   1.000
_cell.angle_alpha   90.00
_cell.angle_beta   90.00
_cell.angle_gamma   90.00
#
_symmetry.space_group_name_H-M   'P 1'
#
loop_
_entity.id
_entity.type
_entity.pdbx_description
1 polymer ?
#
loop_
_entity_poly.entity_id
_entity_poly.type
_entity_poly.pdbx_seq_one_letter_code
_entity_poly.pdbx_strand_id
1 'polypeptide(L)'
;MYVRAANMFKMAKNWSAAGNAFSQAAHLHLQMDNKLDGAINFLDAGNAFKKADPQEAINCLNQAIEIYTNMAVSPLQPNTTYLLLRSTRYQKAIDIYEQIGTYAMDSVLLKYCATDHFFKAALCHFCVDMLNARLSVQRYEDMFPAFSDARECKLVRKLLDAYEEQDVDAFTDAVKDFDSIPRLGQWNTTMLLRIKKQIQDDESDLR
;
A
#
# COMPACT_ATOMS: atom_id res chain seq x y z
N MET A 1 -13.15 -18.79 17.12
CA MET A 1 -12.61 -18.85 18.51
C MET A 1 -11.51 -17.80 18.73
N TYR A 2 -10.46 -17.73 17.95
CA TYR A 2 -9.31 -16.82 18.13
C TYR A 2 -9.69 -15.35 18.21
N VAL A 3 -10.59 -14.85 17.36
CA VAL A 3 -11.05 -13.45 17.37
C VAL A 3 -11.70 -13.08 18.73
N ARG A 4 -12.48 -13.98 19.32
CA ARG A 4 -13.07 -13.77 20.67
C ARG A 4 -11.98 -13.68 21.73
N ALA A 5 -10.99 -14.58 21.69
CA ALA A 5 -9.86 -14.58 22.62
C ALA A 5 -9.04 -13.28 22.46
N ALA A 6 -8.77 -12.86 21.22
CA ALA A 6 -8.07 -11.62 20.92
C ALA A 6 -8.78 -10.40 21.52
N ASN A 7 -10.10 -10.31 21.37
CA ASN A 7 -10.90 -9.24 21.96
C ASN A 7 -10.87 -9.25 23.50
N MET A 8 -10.86 -10.42 24.13
CA MET A 8 -10.69 -10.53 25.58
C MET A 8 -9.31 -10.06 26.03
N PHE A 9 -8.24 -10.44 25.32
CA PHE A 9 -6.89 -9.94 25.59
C PHE A 9 -6.78 -8.41 25.40
N LYS A 10 -7.46 -7.87 24.38
CA LYS A 10 -7.53 -6.43 24.15
C LYS A 10 -8.23 -5.70 25.31
N MET A 11 -9.32 -6.25 25.84
CA MET A 11 -10.00 -5.72 27.03
C MET A 11 -9.11 -5.79 28.27
N ALA A 12 -8.33 -6.88 28.40
CA ALA A 12 -7.34 -7.04 29.49
C ALA A 12 -6.07 -6.20 29.29
N LYS A 13 -5.99 -5.37 28.22
CA LYS A 13 -4.81 -4.58 27.82
C LYS A 13 -3.54 -5.42 27.58
N ASN A 14 -3.69 -6.72 27.35
CA ASN A 14 -2.59 -7.59 26.94
C ASN A 14 -2.44 -7.53 25.41
N TRP A 15 -1.78 -6.47 24.95
CA TRP A 15 -1.70 -6.10 23.54
C TRP A 15 -0.92 -7.13 22.71
N SER A 16 0.15 -7.71 23.28
CA SER A 16 0.94 -8.73 22.58
C SER A 16 0.12 -10.02 22.37
N ALA A 17 -0.58 -10.51 23.40
CA ALA A 17 -1.43 -11.68 23.27
C ALA A 17 -2.61 -11.43 22.33
N ALA A 18 -3.17 -10.22 22.34
CA ALA A 18 -4.23 -9.82 21.41
C ALA A 18 -3.75 -9.85 19.97
N GLY A 19 -2.58 -9.26 19.69
CA GLY A 19 -1.97 -9.26 18.36
C GLY A 19 -1.69 -10.67 17.85
N ASN A 20 -1.10 -11.53 18.68
CA ASN A 20 -0.85 -12.93 18.34
C ASN A 20 -2.15 -13.70 18.00
N ALA A 21 -3.20 -13.51 18.80
CA ALA A 21 -4.47 -14.20 18.58
C ALA A 21 -5.17 -13.71 17.30
N PHE A 22 -5.13 -12.41 16.98
CA PHE A 22 -5.63 -11.87 15.71
C PHE A 22 -4.81 -12.39 14.52
N SER A 23 -3.47 -12.42 14.61
CA SER A 23 -2.60 -12.96 13.57
C SER A 23 -2.90 -14.42 13.27
N GLN A 24 -3.11 -15.25 14.30
CA GLN A 24 -3.53 -16.64 14.13
C GLN A 24 -4.90 -16.77 13.46
N ALA A 25 -5.86 -15.93 13.84
CA ALA A 25 -7.16 -15.87 13.18
C ALA A 25 -7.02 -15.51 11.69
N ALA A 26 -6.17 -14.55 11.36
CA ALA A 26 -5.91 -14.14 9.99
C ALA A 26 -5.36 -15.29 9.14
N HIS A 27 -4.36 -16.02 9.64
CA HIS A 27 -3.81 -17.18 8.93
C HIS A 27 -4.85 -18.28 8.68
N LEU A 28 -5.71 -18.57 9.66
CA LEU A 28 -6.80 -19.53 9.48
C LEU A 28 -7.82 -19.11 8.44
N HIS A 29 -8.18 -17.81 8.41
CA HIS A 29 -9.07 -17.28 7.38
C HIS A 29 -8.44 -17.40 5.99
N LEU A 30 -7.13 -17.18 5.84
CA LEU A 30 -6.43 -17.36 4.57
C LEU A 30 -6.41 -18.85 4.13
N GLN A 31 -6.23 -19.78 5.07
CA GLN A 31 -6.30 -21.23 4.77
C GLN A 31 -7.70 -21.65 4.27
N MET A 32 -8.75 -20.96 4.71
CA MET A 32 -10.13 -21.15 4.25
C MET A 32 -10.48 -20.33 2.99
N ASP A 33 -9.48 -19.75 2.30
CA ASP A 33 -9.61 -18.85 1.15
C ASP A 33 -10.48 -17.58 1.43
N ASN A 34 -10.70 -17.25 2.70
CA ASN A 34 -11.39 -16.04 3.10
C ASN A 34 -10.40 -14.88 3.26
N LYS A 35 -9.96 -14.34 2.13
CA LYS A 35 -8.92 -13.30 2.06
C LYS A 35 -9.33 -12.01 2.76
N LEU A 36 -10.62 -11.63 2.65
CA LEU A 36 -11.11 -10.38 3.24
C LEU A 36 -11.03 -10.41 4.77
N ASP A 37 -11.54 -11.47 5.40
CA ASP A 37 -11.47 -11.62 6.86
C ASP A 37 -10.02 -11.82 7.32
N GLY A 38 -9.18 -12.48 6.52
CA GLY A 38 -7.75 -12.58 6.76
C GLY A 38 -7.09 -11.20 6.86
N ALA A 39 -7.34 -10.33 5.89
CA ALA A 39 -6.80 -8.97 5.88
C ALA A 39 -7.30 -8.12 7.07
N ILE A 40 -8.59 -8.21 7.39
CA ILE A 40 -9.19 -7.50 8.55
C ILE A 40 -8.51 -7.94 9.86
N ASN A 41 -8.31 -9.25 10.04
CA ASN A 41 -7.67 -9.76 11.26
C ASN A 41 -6.18 -9.37 11.34
N PHE A 42 -5.44 -9.31 10.21
CA PHE A 42 -4.09 -8.76 10.21
C PHE A 42 -4.06 -7.26 10.55
N LEU A 43 -5.03 -6.47 10.10
CA LEU A 43 -5.17 -5.07 10.48
C LEU A 43 -5.41 -4.92 11.98
N ASP A 44 -6.29 -5.74 12.55
CA ASP A 44 -6.56 -5.75 14.00
C ASP A 44 -5.33 -6.19 14.81
N ALA A 45 -4.56 -7.18 14.31
CA ALA A 45 -3.30 -7.60 14.90
C ALA A 45 -2.28 -6.46 14.90
N GLY A 46 -2.09 -5.78 13.79
CA GLY A 46 -1.21 -4.62 13.66
C GLY A 46 -1.59 -3.49 14.63
N ASN A 47 -2.89 -3.19 14.73
CA ASN A 47 -3.39 -2.18 15.66
C ASN A 47 -3.18 -2.55 17.13
N ALA A 48 -3.22 -3.83 17.49
CA ALA A 48 -2.88 -4.31 18.83
C ALA A 48 -1.37 -4.21 19.07
N PHE A 49 -0.54 -4.72 18.15
CA PHE A 49 0.92 -4.70 18.27
C PHE A 49 1.52 -3.30 18.32
N LYS A 50 0.89 -2.28 17.72
CA LYS A 50 1.36 -0.88 17.86
C LYS A 50 1.64 -0.45 19.30
N LYS A 51 0.97 -1.07 20.28
CA LYS A 51 1.12 -0.75 21.71
C LYS A 51 2.10 -1.66 22.44
N ALA A 52 2.60 -2.72 21.81
CA ALA A 52 3.46 -3.72 22.43
C ALA A 52 4.77 -3.94 21.64
N ASP A 53 4.67 -4.14 20.33
CA ASP A 53 5.79 -4.42 19.43
C ASP A 53 5.58 -3.72 18.09
N PRO A 54 6.23 -2.55 17.88
CA PRO A 54 6.10 -1.79 16.65
C PRO A 54 6.53 -2.55 15.38
N GLN A 55 7.52 -3.44 15.49
CA GLN A 55 8.00 -4.20 14.34
C GLN A 55 6.97 -5.24 13.88
N GLU A 56 6.40 -5.98 14.84
CA GLU A 56 5.33 -6.92 14.54
C GLU A 56 4.06 -6.20 14.04
N ALA A 57 3.80 -4.99 14.51
CA ALA A 57 2.73 -4.16 13.97
C ALA A 57 2.91 -3.90 12.47
N ILE A 58 4.12 -3.48 12.06
CA ILE A 58 4.44 -3.22 10.66
C ILE A 58 4.33 -4.51 9.83
N ASN A 59 4.81 -5.63 10.34
CA ASN A 59 4.73 -6.92 9.65
C ASN A 59 3.27 -7.32 9.37
N CYS A 60 2.40 -7.24 10.37
CA CYS A 60 0.97 -7.55 10.21
C CYS A 60 0.27 -6.58 9.25
N LEU A 61 0.57 -5.28 9.34
CA LEU A 61 -0.01 -4.28 8.45
C LEU A 61 0.42 -4.49 7.00
N ASN A 62 1.69 -4.82 6.75
CA ASN A 62 2.18 -5.15 5.41
C ASN A 62 1.48 -6.38 4.82
N GLN A 63 1.21 -7.42 5.64
CA GLN A 63 0.43 -8.58 5.19
C GLN A 63 -1.00 -8.20 4.81
N ALA A 64 -1.67 -7.35 5.59
CA ALA A 64 -2.99 -6.84 5.24
C ALA A 64 -2.97 -6.08 3.90
N ILE A 65 -1.98 -5.20 3.70
CA ILE A 65 -1.80 -4.45 2.46
C ILE A 65 -1.61 -5.39 1.27
N GLU A 66 -0.73 -6.39 1.40
CA GLU A 66 -0.47 -7.35 0.32
C GLU A 66 -1.76 -8.07 -0.09
N ILE A 67 -2.57 -8.50 0.88
CA ILE A 67 -3.85 -9.14 0.59
C ILE A 67 -4.80 -8.17 -0.12
N TYR A 68 -4.97 -6.93 0.37
CA TYR A 68 -5.85 -5.95 -0.27
C TYR A 68 -5.40 -5.59 -1.68
N THR A 69 -4.10 -5.39 -1.91
CA THR A 69 -3.58 -5.07 -3.24
C THR A 69 -3.70 -6.25 -4.20
N ASN A 70 -3.41 -7.48 -3.75
CA ASN A 70 -3.59 -8.69 -4.56
C ASN A 70 -5.06 -8.91 -4.93
N MET A 71 -6.00 -8.63 -4.01
CA MET A 71 -7.43 -8.67 -4.31
C MET A 71 -7.85 -7.56 -5.29
N ALA A 72 -7.22 -6.39 -5.27
CA ALA A 72 -7.48 -5.32 -6.22
C ALA A 72 -6.92 -5.62 -7.62
N VAL A 73 -5.82 -6.38 -7.69
CA VAL A 73 -5.16 -6.75 -8.95
C VAL A 73 -5.81 -7.95 -9.64
N SER A 74 -6.61 -8.76 -8.91
CA SER A 74 -7.24 -9.97 -9.46
C SER A 74 -8.11 -9.66 -10.69
N PRO A 75 -7.95 -10.40 -11.82
CA PRO A 75 -8.68 -10.15 -13.06
C PRO A 75 -10.11 -10.71 -12.96
N LEU A 76 -11.02 -9.95 -12.38
CA LEU A 76 -12.46 -10.19 -12.45
C LEU A 76 -13.08 -9.26 -13.51
N GLN A 77 -14.20 -9.67 -14.11
CA GLN A 77 -14.82 -8.97 -15.22
C GLN A 77 -15.07 -7.48 -14.96
N PRO A 78 -14.85 -6.60 -15.96
CA PRO A 78 -14.98 -5.15 -15.81
C PRO A 78 -16.46 -4.74 -15.78
N ASN A 79 -17.08 -4.79 -14.61
CA ASN A 79 -18.36 -4.14 -14.35
C ASN A 79 -18.18 -3.00 -13.34
N THR A 80 -19.14 -2.09 -13.28
CA THR A 80 -19.11 -0.94 -12.37
C THR A 80 -18.90 -1.34 -10.93
N THR A 81 -19.49 -2.45 -10.49
CA THR A 81 -19.32 -2.98 -9.13
C THR A 81 -17.87 -3.41 -8.87
N TYR A 82 -17.21 -4.00 -9.88
CA TYR A 82 -15.81 -4.38 -9.78
C TYR A 82 -14.88 -3.17 -9.64
N LEU A 83 -15.12 -2.11 -10.42
CA LEU A 83 -14.33 -0.88 -10.33
C LEU A 83 -14.46 -0.22 -8.96
N LEU A 84 -15.67 -0.16 -8.40
CA LEU A 84 -15.90 0.34 -7.04
C LEU A 84 -15.21 -0.51 -5.97
N LEU A 85 -15.31 -1.83 -6.05
CA LEU A 85 -14.63 -2.74 -5.12
C LEU A 85 -13.11 -2.63 -5.22
N ARG A 86 -12.57 -2.47 -6.43
CA ARG A 86 -11.15 -2.26 -6.67
C ARG A 86 -10.66 -0.97 -6.03
N SER A 87 -11.36 0.14 -6.26
CA SER A 87 -11.05 1.44 -5.66
C SER A 87 -11.06 1.37 -4.13
N THR A 88 -12.09 0.75 -3.53
CA THR A 88 -12.18 0.56 -2.09
C THR A 88 -11.01 -0.24 -1.51
N ARG A 89 -10.51 -1.25 -2.23
CA ARG A 89 -9.36 -2.07 -1.80
C ARG A 89 -8.06 -1.27 -1.83
N TYR A 90 -7.84 -0.47 -2.89
CA TYR A 90 -6.69 0.44 -2.93
C TYR A 90 -6.78 1.49 -1.83
N GLN A 91 -7.97 2.06 -1.58
CA GLN A 91 -8.15 3.04 -0.51
C GLN A 91 -7.73 2.47 0.85
N LYS A 92 -8.13 1.23 1.16
CA LYS A 92 -7.69 0.56 2.40
C LYS A 92 -6.18 0.36 2.46
N ALA A 93 -5.55 -0.01 1.34
CA ALA A 93 -4.10 -0.13 1.28
C ALA A 93 -3.42 1.23 1.50
N ILE A 94 -3.93 2.29 0.89
CA ILE A 94 -3.45 3.67 1.07
C ILE A 94 -3.52 4.05 2.55
N ASP A 95 -4.69 3.90 3.17
CA ASP A 95 -4.91 4.25 4.59
C ASP A 95 -3.89 3.55 5.51
N ILE A 96 -3.59 2.28 5.23
CA ILE A 96 -2.61 1.51 6.01
C ILE A 96 -1.18 2.00 5.74
N TYR A 97 -0.80 2.23 4.47
CA TYR A 97 0.53 2.74 4.13
C TYR A 97 0.78 4.12 4.74
N GLU A 98 -0.19 5.03 4.66
CA GLU A 98 -0.11 6.34 5.27
C GLU A 98 0.01 6.26 6.79
N GLN A 99 -0.74 5.35 7.41
CA GLN A 99 -0.67 5.11 8.85
C GLN A 99 0.70 4.59 9.29
N ILE A 100 1.30 3.67 8.52
CA ILE A 100 2.64 3.16 8.80
C ILE A 100 3.68 4.25 8.54
N GLY A 101 3.57 4.98 7.43
CA GLY A 101 4.47 6.06 7.06
C GLY A 101 4.52 7.16 8.12
N THR A 102 3.35 7.62 8.57
CA THR A 102 3.22 8.62 9.64
C THR A 102 3.81 8.11 10.96
N TYR A 103 3.52 6.88 11.35
CA TYR A 103 4.09 6.28 12.54
C TYR A 103 5.60 6.11 12.46
N ALA A 104 6.12 5.70 11.30
CA ALA A 104 7.55 5.52 11.06
C ALA A 104 8.31 6.85 11.04
N MET A 105 7.69 7.92 10.53
CA MET A 105 8.27 9.26 10.48
C MET A 105 8.60 9.79 11.89
N ASP A 106 7.76 9.51 12.87
CA ASP A 106 7.92 9.95 14.27
C ASP A 106 8.94 9.09 15.05
N SER A 107 9.30 7.92 14.52
CA SER A 107 10.23 7.00 15.16
C SER A 107 11.66 7.14 14.64
N VAL A 108 12.61 7.38 15.52
CA VAL A 108 14.04 7.50 15.15
C VAL A 108 14.57 6.25 14.45
N LEU A 109 14.10 5.06 14.86
CA LEU A 109 14.54 3.78 14.29
C LEU A 109 13.86 3.43 12.96
N LEU A 110 12.60 3.87 12.76
CA LEU A 110 11.79 3.50 11.61
C LEU A 110 11.73 4.58 10.53
N LYS A 111 12.30 5.74 10.78
CA LYS A 111 12.26 6.92 9.88
C LYS A 111 12.69 6.60 8.45
N TYR A 112 13.67 5.70 8.28
CA TYR A 112 14.15 5.28 6.96
C TYR A 112 13.12 4.46 6.17
N CYS A 113 12.17 3.81 6.86
CA CYS A 113 11.10 3.05 6.20
C CYS A 113 9.92 3.94 5.77
N ALA A 114 9.79 5.16 6.33
CA ALA A 114 8.68 6.05 6.03
C ALA A 114 8.60 6.39 4.55
N THR A 115 9.75 6.66 3.91
CA THR A 115 9.86 6.97 2.47
C THR A 115 9.28 5.87 1.59
N ASP A 116 9.61 4.59 1.88
CA ASP A 116 9.09 3.45 1.12
C ASP A 116 7.57 3.30 1.28
N HIS A 117 7.04 3.55 2.46
CA HIS A 117 5.59 3.48 2.69
C HIS A 117 4.83 4.61 1.99
N PHE A 118 5.33 5.85 2.02
CA PHE A 118 4.74 6.95 1.27
C PHE A 118 4.83 6.75 -0.24
N PHE A 119 5.94 6.19 -0.73
CA PHE A 119 6.07 5.81 -2.13
C PHE A 119 5.01 4.78 -2.56
N LYS A 120 4.83 3.72 -1.77
CA LYS A 120 3.82 2.69 -2.06
C LYS A 120 2.39 3.23 -1.97
N ALA A 121 2.12 4.13 -1.01
CA ALA A 121 0.84 4.84 -0.95
C ALA A 121 0.59 5.66 -2.22
N ALA A 122 1.60 6.41 -2.68
CA ALA A 122 1.50 7.19 -3.91
C ALA A 122 1.22 6.32 -5.14
N LEU A 123 1.86 5.16 -5.27
CA LEU A 123 1.56 4.20 -6.36
C LEU A 123 0.13 3.65 -6.28
N CYS A 124 -0.40 3.41 -5.07
CA CYS A 124 -1.79 3.01 -4.90
C CYS A 124 -2.77 4.13 -5.30
N HIS A 125 -2.48 5.37 -4.91
CA HIS A 125 -3.24 6.54 -5.36
C HIS A 125 -3.25 6.64 -6.89
N PHE A 126 -2.10 6.45 -7.52
CA PHE A 126 -1.95 6.49 -8.96
C PHE A 126 -2.83 5.43 -9.67
N CYS A 127 -2.94 4.22 -9.10
CA CYS A 127 -3.83 3.20 -9.62
C CYS A 127 -5.32 3.51 -9.48
N VAL A 128 -5.68 4.44 -8.60
CA VAL A 128 -7.07 4.91 -8.41
C VAL A 128 -7.36 6.09 -9.33
N ASP A 129 -6.53 7.13 -9.23
CA ASP A 129 -6.67 8.39 -9.96
C ASP A 129 -5.37 9.20 -9.89
N MET A 130 -4.94 9.73 -11.04
CA MET A 130 -3.72 10.51 -11.18
C MET A 130 -3.73 11.81 -10.34
N LEU A 131 -4.87 12.51 -10.31
CA LEU A 131 -5.00 13.75 -9.55
C LEU A 131 -4.80 13.50 -8.03
N ASN A 132 -5.41 12.43 -7.53
CA ASN A 132 -5.22 12.01 -6.14
C ASN A 132 -3.76 11.64 -5.84
N ALA A 133 -3.06 11.01 -6.79
CA ALA A 133 -1.64 10.71 -6.66
C ALA A 133 -0.80 11.99 -6.53
N ARG A 134 -1.04 12.99 -7.37
CA ARG A 134 -0.34 14.28 -7.33
C ARG A 134 -0.56 15.00 -5.99
N LEU A 135 -1.79 15.10 -5.55
CA LEU A 135 -2.14 15.75 -4.28
C LEU A 135 -1.54 15.00 -3.08
N SER A 136 -1.51 13.67 -3.13
CA SER A 136 -0.92 12.87 -2.04
C SER A 136 0.59 13.05 -1.95
N VAL A 137 1.30 13.10 -3.08
CA VAL A 137 2.75 13.34 -3.10
C VAL A 137 3.06 14.70 -2.47
N GLN A 138 2.35 15.76 -2.86
CA GLN A 138 2.54 17.08 -2.28
C GLN A 138 2.30 17.08 -0.77
N ARG A 139 1.24 16.44 -0.31
CA ARG A 139 0.95 16.27 1.13
C ARG A 139 2.07 15.55 1.87
N TYR A 140 2.66 14.50 1.27
CA TYR A 140 3.77 13.75 1.89
C TYR A 140 5.05 14.58 1.96
N GLU A 141 5.33 15.41 0.96
CA GLU A 141 6.46 16.34 0.97
C GLU A 141 6.33 17.40 2.06
N ASP A 142 5.13 17.96 2.22
CA ASP A 142 4.84 18.95 3.27
C ASP A 142 4.97 18.33 4.67
N MET A 143 4.50 17.10 4.83
CA MET A 143 4.51 16.37 6.09
C MET A 143 5.90 15.83 6.46
N PHE A 144 6.67 15.39 5.48
CA PHE A 144 7.97 14.77 5.63
C PHE A 144 8.97 15.32 4.59
N PRO A 145 9.63 16.46 4.85
CA PRO A 145 10.53 17.10 3.88
C PRO A 145 11.64 16.20 3.33
N ALA A 146 12.11 15.23 4.13
CA ALA A 146 13.09 14.25 3.65
C ALA A 146 12.58 13.36 2.50
N PHE A 147 11.26 13.23 2.33
CA PHE A 147 10.66 12.54 1.20
C PHE A 147 10.88 13.28 -0.12
N SER A 148 10.88 14.62 -0.11
CA SER A 148 11.09 15.44 -1.31
C SER A 148 12.44 15.16 -1.98
N ASP A 149 13.48 14.90 -1.19
CA ASP A 149 14.83 14.60 -1.68
C ASP A 149 15.01 13.13 -2.06
N ALA A 150 14.09 12.28 -1.65
CA ALA A 150 14.16 10.84 -1.87
C ALA A 150 14.03 10.48 -3.37
N ARG A 151 14.71 9.39 -3.76
CA ARG A 151 14.66 8.86 -5.12
C ARG A 151 13.26 8.43 -5.52
N GLU A 152 12.52 7.88 -4.57
CA GLU A 152 11.15 7.42 -4.69
C GLU A 152 10.20 8.58 -5.07
N CYS A 153 10.34 9.72 -4.40
CA CYS A 153 9.56 10.92 -4.71
C CYS A 153 9.88 11.46 -6.11
N LYS A 154 11.17 11.52 -6.46
CA LYS A 154 11.62 11.95 -7.79
C LYS A 154 11.09 11.03 -8.89
N LEU A 155 11.06 9.71 -8.63
CA LEU A 155 10.45 8.77 -9.56
C LEU A 155 8.95 9.08 -9.74
N VAL A 156 8.18 9.16 -8.65
CA VAL A 156 6.72 9.40 -8.76
C VAL A 156 6.42 10.69 -9.52
N ARG A 157 7.18 11.76 -9.30
CA ARG A 157 7.03 13.01 -10.05
C ARG A 157 7.25 12.80 -11.55
N LYS A 158 8.34 12.13 -11.95
CA LYS A 158 8.59 11.80 -13.37
C LYS A 158 7.48 10.95 -13.97
N LEU A 159 6.93 10.01 -13.20
CA LEU A 159 5.81 9.18 -13.66
C LEU A 159 4.52 9.97 -13.81
N LEU A 160 4.26 10.95 -12.93
CA LEU A 160 3.11 11.85 -13.03
C LEU A 160 3.23 12.74 -14.28
N ASP A 161 4.42 13.31 -14.53
CA ASP A 161 4.66 14.13 -15.69
C ASP A 161 4.51 13.32 -16.98
N ALA A 162 5.12 12.13 -17.06
CA ALA A 162 4.98 11.22 -18.21
C ALA A 162 3.52 10.77 -18.44
N TYR A 163 2.73 10.60 -17.40
CA TYR A 163 1.30 10.27 -17.51
C TYR A 163 0.50 11.44 -18.07
N GLU A 164 0.76 12.68 -17.63
CA GLU A 164 0.09 13.87 -18.17
C GLU A 164 0.41 14.10 -19.65
N GLU A 165 1.66 13.83 -20.04
CA GLU A 165 2.11 13.94 -21.42
C GLU A 165 1.72 12.74 -22.29
N GLN A 166 1.09 11.69 -21.69
CA GLN A 166 0.74 10.42 -22.36
C GLN A 166 1.98 9.74 -22.97
N ASP A 167 3.17 9.97 -22.41
CA ASP A 167 4.45 9.46 -22.91
C ASP A 167 4.82 8.14 -22.22
N VAL A 168 4.49 7.03 -22.89
CA VAL A 168 4.80 5.67 -22.44
C VAL A 168 6.30 5.38 -22.41
N ASP A 169 7.08 6.02 -23.30
CA ASP A 169 8.51 5.81 -23.40
C ASP A 169 9.24 6.54 -22.25
N ALA A 170 8.88 7.81 -21.99
CA ALA A 170 9.37 8.56 -20.83
C ALA A 170 9.05 7.85 -19.51
N PHE A 171 7.84 7.31 -19.36
CA PHE A 171 7.46 6.49 -18.22
C PHE A 171 8.37 5.27 -18.05
N THR A 172 8.61 4.56 -19.15
CA THR A 172 9.41 3.33 -19.13
C THR A 172 10.88 3.62 -18.81
N ASP A 173 11.42 4.70 -19.34
CA ASP A 173 12.81 5.09 -19.09
C ASP A 173 13.01 5.59 -17.65
N ALA A 174 12.04 6.33 -17.09
CA ALA A 174 12.07 6.72 -15.67
C ALA A 174 12.10 5.48 -14.74
N VAL A 175 11.32 4.44 -15.06
CA VAL A 175 11.32 3.19 -14.29
C VAL A 175 12.63 2.44 -14.44
N LYS A 176 13.21 2.34 -15.65
CA LYS A 176 14.50 1.69 -15.88
C LYS A 176 15.63 2.39 -15.14
N ASP A 177 15.67 3.73 -15.19
CA ASP A 177 16.65 4.53 -14.45
C ASP A 177 16.59 4.24 -12.95
N PHE A 178 15.40 4.14 -12.40
CA PHE A 178 15.22 3.83 -10.99
C PHE A 178 15.60 2.39 -10.64
N ASP A 179 15.27 1.41 -11.50
CA ASP A 179 15.56 -0.03 -11.29
C ASP A 179 17.05 -0.36 -11.39
N SER A 180 17.86 0.56 -11.91
CA SER A 180 19.29 0.34 -12.06
C SER A 180 20.00 0.12 -10.72
N ILE A 181 19.59 0.80 -9.62
CA ILE A 181 20.17 0.66 -8.26
C ILE A 181 19.19 1.23 -7.20
N PRO A 182 18.65 0.42 -6.28
CA PRO A 182 18.51 -1.05 -6.24
C PRO A 182 17.33 -1.54 -7.09
N ARG A 183 17.29 -2.85 -7.37
CA ARG A 183 16.19 -3.46 -8.13
C ARG A 183 14.85 -3.27 -7.41
N LEU A 184 13.84 -2.96 -8.22
CA LEU A 184 12.46 -2.87 -7.77
C LEU A 184 11.95 -4.22 -7.24
N GLY A 185 11.29 -4.21 -6.11
CA GLY A 185 10.58 -5.38 -5.61
C GLY A 185 9.42 -5.79 -6.54
N GLN A 186 9.06 -7.05 -6.51
CA GLN A 186 7.98 -7.61 -7.36
C GLN A 186 6.67 -6.83 -7.25
N TRP A 187 6.32 -6.38 -6.06
CA TRP A 187 5.11 -5.59 -5.82
C TRP A 187 5.16 -4.24 -6.56
N ASN A 188 6.26 -3.50 -6.43
CA ASN A 188 6.46 -2.21 -7.10
C ASN A 188 6.38 -2.38 -8.63
N THR A 189 7.06 -3.40 -9.15
CA THR A 189 7.03 -3.73 -10.59
C THR A 189 5.60 -3.99 -11.07
N THR A 190 4.82 -4.78 -10.33
CA THR A 190 3.42 -5.07 -10.67
C THR A 190 2.57 -3.80 -10.69
N MET A 191 2.74 -2.90 -9.72
CA MET A 191 2.00 -1.64 -9.66
C MET A 191 2.38 -0.71 -10.82
N LEU A 192 3.67 -0.57 -11.11
CA LEU A 192 4.16 0.26 -12.22
C LEU A 192 3.70 -0.25 -13.59
N LEU A 193 3.72 -1.56 -13.82
CA LEU A 193 3.18 -2.16 -15.05
C LEU A 193 1.68 -1.88 -15.21
N ARG A 194 0.95 -1.85 -14.11
CA ARG A 194 -0.48 -1.54 -14.12
C ARG A 194 -0.74 -0.08 -14.47
N ILE A 195 0.02 0.86 -13.90
CA ILE A 195 -0.07 2.27 -14.23
C ILE A 195 0.29 2.50 -15.70
N LYS A 196 1.37 1.87 -16.19
CA LYS A 196 1.75 1.93 -17.59
C LYS A 196 0.63 1.47 -18.52
N LYS A 197 -0.07 0.39 -18.16
CA LYS A 197 -1.20 -0.10 -18.96
C LYS A 197 -2.36 0.91 -19.00
N GLN A 198 -2.62 1.65 -17.93
CA GLN A 198 -3.64 2.70 -17.94
C GLN A 198 -3.32 3.79 -18.97
N ILE A 199 -2.05 4.23 -19.09
CA ILE A 199 -1.64 5.20 -20.12
C ILE A 199 -1.93 4.66 -21.52
N GLN A 200 -1.61 3.38 -21.78
CA GLN A 200 -1.82 2.76 -23.08
C GLN A 200 -3.31 2.58 -23.43
N ASP A 201 -4.13 2.26 -22.44
CA ASP A 201 -5.57 2.09 -22.62
C ASP A 201 -6.21 3.46 -22.91
N ASP A 202 -5.83 4.53 -22.20
CA ASP A 202 -6.30 5.91 -22.43
C ASP A 202 -5.89 6.43 -23.82
N GLU A 203 -4.67 6.12 -24.30
CA GLU A 203 -4.21 6.47 -25.64
C GLU A 203 -5.03 5.75 -26.74
N SER A 204 -5.46 4.52 -26.48
CA SER A 204 -6.27 3.74 -27.43
C SER A 204 -7.70 4.22 -27.55
N ASP A 205 -8.28 4.76 -26.47
CA ASP A 205 -9.65 5.29 -26.46
C ASP A 205 -9.77 6.66 -27.14
N LEU A 206 -8.64 7.36 -27.34
CA LEU A 206 -8.59 8.66 -28.03
C LEU A 206 -8.38 8.55 -29.56
N ARG A 207 -8.20 7.33 -30.10
CA ARG A 207 -8.07 7.04 -31.54
C ARG A 207 -9.34 6.46 -32.12
#